data_0242ee94b9d75421bcab342680ab3794
#
_entry.id   0242ee94b9d75421bcab342680ab3794
#
_cell.length_a   1.000
_cell.length_b   1.000
_cell.length_c   1.000
_cell.angle_alpha   90.00
_cell.angle_beta   90.00
_cell.angle_gamma   90.00
#
_symmetry.space_group_name_H-M   'P 1'
#
loop_
_entity.id
_entity.type
_entity.pdbx_description
1 polymer ?
#
loop_
_entity_poly.entity_id
_entity_poly.type
_entity_poly.pdbx_seq_one_letter_code
_entity_poly.pdbx_strand_id
1 'polypeptide(L)'
;MRNGFPVFDADAHVIYPRDLWTRFLDKKHADRFGRRQPFPGFDTYNPVTVDGRWTQHDTIVYGRFQEAINWTTDDMRRIYGDDLLLNGFTGDRVAAALARDGIDVAVIYGPEYDMWFDGIDPELQAAMARAYNRWGQEMRETSGHRVHVSGPVPLVDIGRAVEEVAHAYETLGTRCFWARPNPFDGRTLGDRYYDPLWEALQDLGVAFGTHEFMGLKGQSFGHDRYKTFTEWHTVVHPFETMGVITSMIVHGVFERFPRLRVAYLEAGCGWLPSWLHRIDEQLEMAGEREFPELTMNATGYFRRNGWISTECEDPFVADVVRWMGDDRILFESDFPHPDSKFPHTTEEFLGQGAHILSDASKRKILWDNPVDFYRFPDAYLPTDLTEATDRSNA
;
A
#
# COMPACT_ATOMS: atom_id res chain seq x y z
N MET A 1 -21.22 2.90 3.55
CA MET A 1 -21.93 1.80 2.80
C MET A 1 -22.42 2.30 1.44
N ARG A 2 -22.18 1.54 0.39
CA ARG A 2 -22.64 1.84 -0.97
C ARG A 2 -23.50 0.69 -1.49
N ASN A 3 -24.71 1.00 -1.97
CA ASN A 3 -25.67 -0.01 -2.50
C ASN A 3 -25.93 -1.22 -1.58
N GLY A 4 -25.88 -1.02 -0.26
CA GLY A 4 -26.08 -2.08 0.73
C GLY A 4 -24.82 -2.86 1.13
N PHE A 5 -23.66 -2.57 0.51
CA PHE A 5 -22.38 -3.18 0.88
C PHE A 5 -21.62 -2.26 1.85
N PRO A 6 -21.05 -2.77 2.95
CA PRO A 6 -19.98 -2.09 3.64
C PRO A 6 -18.73 -2.10 2.76
N VAL A 7 -17.91 -1.07 2.84
CA VAL A 7 -16.73 -0.91 1.99
C VAL A 7 -15.50 -0.65 2.83
N PHE A 8 -14.51 -1.50 2.69
CA PHE A 8 -13.21 -1.38 3.28
C PHE A 8 -12.19 -1.22 2.14
N ASP A 9 -11.63 -0.03 2.03
CA ASP A 9 -10.61 0.33 1.08
C ASP A 9 -9.24 -0.15 1.58
N ALA A 10 -8.67 -1.08 0.86
CA ALA A 10 -7.41 -1.71 1.25
C ALA A 10 -6.18 -0.85 0.88
N ASP A 11 -6.36 0.17 0.04
CA ASP A 11 -5.28 1.03 -0.41
C ASP A 11 -5.78 2.42 -0.77
N ALA A 12 -5.36 3.37 0.04
CA ALA A 12 -5.59 4.79 -0.17
C ALA A 12 -4.36 5.59 0.28
N HIS A 13 -4.34 6.87 -0.06
CA HIS A 13 -3.24 7.76 0.23
C HIS A 13 -3.71 9.07 0.85
N VAL A 14 -2.77 9.87 1.29
CA VAL A 14 -3.01 11.23 1.74
C VAL A 14 -1.78 12.10 1.50
N ILE A 15 -2.01 13.37 1.29
CA ILE A 15 -0.93 14.35 1.40
C ILE A 15 -0.68 14.57 2.89
N TYR A 16 0.41 14.02 3.41
CA TYR A 16 0.75 14.16 4.83
C TYR A 16 1.07 15.63 5.19
N PRO A 17 0.84 16.03 6.46
CA PRO A 17 0.95 17.42 6.84
C PRO A 17 2.38 17.95 6.71
N ARG A 18 2.50 19.21 6.33
CA ARG A 18 3.79 19.91 6.13
C ARG A 18 4.73 19.86 7.32
N ASP A 19 4.18 19.72 8.50
CA ASP A 19 4.89 19.71 9.76
C ASP A 19 5.09 18.31 10.35
N LEU A 20 4.76 17.23 9.58
CA LEU A 20 4.89 15.86 10.05
C LEU A 20 6.26 15.61 10.68
N TRP A 21 7.32 15.87 9.92
CA TRP A 21 8.68 15.63 10.39
C TRP A 21 9.07 16.53 11.57
N THR A 22 8.62 17.78 11.60
CA THR A 22 8.91 18.70 12.71
C THR A 22 8.13 18.42 13.99
N ARG A 23 6.93 17.79 13.86
CA ARG A 23 6.09 17.43 15.01
C ARG A 23 6.46 16.08 15.63
N PHE A 24 6.75 15.10 14.82
CA PHE A 24 6.83 13.71 15.26
C PHE A 24 8.25 13.13 15.24
N LEU A 25 9.17 13.73 14.48
CA LEU A 25 10.56 13.29 14.44
C LEU A 25 11.34 13.78 15.64
N ASP A 26 12.26 12.97 16.14
CA ASP A 26 13.15 13.36 17.24
C ASP A 26 14.02 14.56 16.84
N LYS A 27 14.14 15.53 17.73
CA LYS A 27 14.81 16.82 17.49
C LYS A 27 16.25 16.68 16.99
N LYS A 28 16.96 15.62 17.37
CA LYS A 28 18.33 15.35 16.92
C LYS A 28 18.46 15.14 15.41
N HIS A 29 17.35 14.85 14.73
CA HIS A 29 17.31 14.66 13.28
C HIS A 29 16.69 15.86 12.55
N ALA A 30 16.17 16.86 13.26
CA ALA A 30 15.41 17.95 12.65
C ALA A 30 16.22 18.76 11.63
N ASP A 31 17.52 18.98 11.87
CA ASP A 31 18.41 19.74 10.97
C ASP A 31 18.75 18.99 9.67
N ARG A 32 18.44 17.70 9.59
CA ARG A 32 18.65 16.89 8.40
C ARG A 32 17.55 17.09 7.35
N PHE A 33 16.44 17.72 7.74
CA PHE A 33 15.33 18.01 6.86
C PHE A 33 15.37 19.44 6.37
N GLY A 34 15.31 19.61 5.04
CA GLY A 34 15.15 20.88 4.36
C GLY A 34 13.80 20.94 3.66
N ARG A 35 13.33 22.16 3.39
CA ARG A 35 12.16 22.40 2.55
C ARG A 35 12.59 22.91 1.20
N ARG A 36 12.00 22.39 0.14
CA ARG A 36 12.12 22.96 -1.19
C ARG A 36 10.85 23.71 -1.56
N GLN A 37 10.94 24.64 -2.49
CA GLN A 37 9.75 25.35 -2.98
C GLN A 37 8.79 24.35 -3.63
N PRO A 38 7.47 24.46 -3.38
CA PRO A 38 6.48 23.64 -4.05
C PRO A 38 6.57 23.78 -5.56
N PHE A 39 6.17 22.75 -6.29
CA PHE A 39 6.04 22.85 -7.73
C PHE A 39 4.94 23.88 -8.07
N PRO A 40 5.12 24.68 -9.13
CA PRO A 40 4.05 25.56 -9.59
C PRO A 40 2.77 24.77 -9.85
N GLY A 41 1.68 25.15 -9.20
CA GLY A 41 0.38 24.47 -9.31
C GLY A 41 0.11 23.39 -8.25
N PHE A 42 1.08 23.03 -7.39
CA PHE A 42 0.91 22.11 -6.27
C PHE A 42 1.33 22.74 -4.94
N ASP A 43 0.58 23.74 -4.51
CA ASP A 43 0.85 24.44 -3.25
C ASP A 43 0.66 23.56 -2.01
N THR A 44 -0.04 22.44 -2.17
CA THR A 44 -0.31 21.43 -1.11
C THR A 44 0.81 20.41 -0.97
N TYR A 45 1.59 20.19 -2.01
CA TYR A 45 2.66 19.20 -2.02
C TYR A 45 3.99 19.83 -1.57
N ASN A 46 4.59 19.30 -0.51
CA ASN A 46 5.86 19.80 0.02
C ASN A 46 6.97 18.80 -0.21
N PRO A 47 7.79 19.02 -1.23
CA PRO A 47 9.01 18.24 -1.37
C PRO A 47 9.94 18.50 -0.19
N VAL A 48 10.38 17.43 0.43
CA VAL A 48 11.32 17.44 1.54
C VAL A 48 12.69 17.07 1.02
N THR A 49 13.74 17.71 1.54
CA THR A 49 15.10 17.23 1.36
C THR A 49 15.56 16.55 2.65
N VAL A 50 16.21 15.41 2.53
CA VAL A 50 16.85 14.69 3.62
C VAL A 50 18.35 14.67 3.35
N ASP A 51 19.15 15.18 4.29
CA ASP A 51 20.59 15.38 4.14
C ASP A 51 20.97 16.15 2.87
N GLY A 52 20.17 17.15 2.50
CA GLY A 52 20.36 17.93 1.28
C GLY A 52 20.03 17.20 -0.02
N ARG A 53 19.64 15.94 0.05
CA ARG A 53 19.19 15.16 -1.10
C ARG A 53 17.69 15.33 -1.26
N TRP A 54 17.27 15.44 -2.49
CA TRP A 54 15.86 15.41 -2.81
C TRP A 54 15.34 13.98 -2.71
N THR A 55 14.34 13.76 -1.86
CA THR A 55 13.76 12.43 -1.63
C THR A 55 12.75 12.08 -2.70
N GLN A 56 12.02 13.08 -3.17
CA GLN A 56 11.15 12.91 -4.31
C GLN A 56 11.96 13.02 -5.58
N HIS A 57 11.82 12.01 -6.38
CA HIS A 57 12.64 11.79 -7.53
C HIS A 57 12.77 12.95 -8.49
N ASP A 58 13.92 12.90 -9.11
CA ASP A 58 14.29 13.68 -10.25
C ASP A 58 13.05 14.29 -10.93
N THR A 59 13.03 15.61 -10.99
CA THR A 59 12.04 16.46 -11.65
C THR A 59 11.52 15.94 -13.00
N ILE A 60 12.18 14.93 -13.57
CA ILE A 60 11.77 14.25 -14.79
C ILE A 60 10.43 13.54 -14.64
N VAL A 61 10.14 12.91 -13.50
CA VAL A 61 8.87 12.19 -13.33
C VAL A 61 7.75 13.13 -12.96
N TYR A 62 7.96 13.98 -11.96
CA TYR A 62 6.94 14.94 -11.56
C TYR A 62 6.68 16.04 -12.58
N GLY A 63 7.73 16.58 -13.22
CA GLY A 63 7.54 17.53 -14.30
C GLY A 63 6.76 16.91 -15.46
N ARG A 64 7.03 15.66 -15.81
CA ARG A 64 6.31 14.94 -16.87
C ARG A 64 4.93 14.45 -16.47
N PHE A 65 4.72 14.07 -15.22
CA PHE A 65 3.40 13.79 -14.68
C PHE A 65 2.50 15.03 -14.83
N GLN A 66 2.98 16.20 -14.43
CA GLN A 66 2.24 17.44 -14.59
C GLN A 66 1.99 17.81 -16.05
N GLU A 67 3.01 17.66 -16.91
CA GLU A 67 2.87 17.90 -18.34
C GLU A 67 1.90 16.91 -19.02
N ALA A 68 1.90 15.65 -18.59
CA ALA A 68 1.06 14.61 -19.17
C ALA A 68 -0.39 14.65 -18.69
N ILE A 69 -0.61 14.83 -17.39
CA ILE A 69 -1.95 14.82 -16.79
C ILE A 69 -2.56 16.22 -16.74
N ASN A 70 -1.72 17.26 -16.72
CA ASN A 70 -2.13 18.67 -16.66
C ASN A 70 -3.12 18.95 -15.51
N TRP A 71 -2.94 18.28 -14.38
CA TRP A 71 -3.82 18.40 -13.23
C TRP A 71 -3.50 19.66 -12.45
N THR A 72 -4.50 20.48 -12.21
CA THR A 72 -4.34 21.76 -11.53
C THR A 72 -4.85 21.68 -10.09
N THR A 73 -4.44 22.63 -9.26
CA THR A 73 -5.01 22.82 -7.92
C THR A 73 -6.53 23.01 -7.98
N ASP A 74 -7.06 23.63 -9.05
CA ASP A 74 -8.49 23.81 -9.21
C ASP A 74 -9.21 22.50 -9.54
N ASP A 75 -8.58 21.58 -10.28
CA ASP A 75 -9.11 20.23 -10.48
C ASP A 75 -9.17 19.46 -9.16
N MET A 76 -8.10 19.51 -8.37
CA MET A 76 -8.06 18.92 -7.04
C MET A 76 -9.15 19.51 -6.12
N ARG A 77 -9.34 20.83 -6.11
CA ARG A 77 -10.41 21.49 -5.34
C ARG A 77 -11.80 21.02 -5.75
N ARG A 78 -12.02 20.90 -7.04
CA ARG A 78 -13.29 20.43 -7.58
C ARG A 78 -13.64 19.01 -7.16
N ILE A 79 -12.64 18.13 -7.13
CA ILE A 79 -12.81 16.70 -6.82
C ILE A 79 -12.86 16.48 -5.31
N TYR A 80 -11.89 16.98 -4.57
CA TYR A 80 -11.70 16.67 -3.14
C TYR A 80 -12.34 17.70 -2.19
N GLY A 81 -12.59 18.90 -2.67
CA GLY A 81 -13.16 20.01 -1.90
C GLY A 81 -12.09 20.88 -1.22
N ASP A 82 -12.47 22.15 -1.02
CA ASP A 82 -11.59 23.16 -0.41
C ASP A 82 -11.16 22.77 1.02
N ASP A 83 -12.04 22.16 1.79
CA ASP A 83 -11.74 21.86 3.20
C ASP A 83 -10.55 20.92 3.34
N LEU A 84 -10.52 19.84 2.58
CA LEU A 84 -9.42 18.87 2.60
C LEU A 84 -8.09 19.50 2.15
N LEU A 85 -8.13 20.26 1.05
CA LEU A 85 -6.92 20.83 0.45
C LEU A 85 -6.37 22.04 1.23
N LEU A 86 -7.24 22.91 1.74
CA LEU A 86 -6.83 24.13 2.45
C LEU A 86 -6.49 23.87 3.92
N ASN A 87 -7.23 22.97 4.56
CA ASN A 87 -7.10 22.69 5.99
C ASN A 87 -6.32 21.41 6.29
N GLY A 88 -5.90 20.65 5.25
CA GLY A 88 -5.06 19.46 5.33
C GLY A 88 -5.84 18.17 5.53
N PHE A 89 -5.13 17.07 5.28
CA PHE A 89 -5.62 15.70 5.37
C PHE A 89 -5.56 15.22 6.83
N THR A 90 -6.47 15.71 7.67
CA THR A 90 -6.67 15.17 9.03
C THR A 90 -7.58 13.96 9.00
N GLY A 91 -7.50 13.08 10.01
CA GLY A 91 -8.25 11.82 10.01
C GLY A 91 -9.76 12.01 9.83
N ASP A 92 -10.35 12.99 10.50
CA ASP A 92 -11.77 13.35 10.38
C ASP A 92 -12.16 13.82 8.96
N ARG A 93 -11.31 14.63 8.33
CA ARG A 93 -11.54 15.13 6.97
C ARG A 93 -11.38 14.05 5.92
N VAL A 94 -10.36 13.20 6.06
CA VAL A 94 -10.15 12.05 5.17
C VAL A 94 -11.34 11.10 5.29
N ALA A 95 -11.76 10.75 6.50
CA ALA A 95 -12.94 9.92 6.71
C ALA A 95 -14.21 10.51 6.09
N ALA A 96 -14.40 11.85 6.22
CA ALA A 96 -15.53 12.54 5.60
C ALA A 96 -15.45 12.55 4.05
N ALA A 97 -14.25 12.67 3.50
CA ALA A 97 -14.06 12.57 2.04
C ALA A 97 -14.39 11.17 1.54
N LEU A 98 -13.81 10.14 2.13
CA LEU A 98 -14.03 8.73 1.76
C LEU A 98 -15.50 8.32 1.89
N ALA A 99 -16.21 8.84 2.90
CA ALA A 99 -17.65 8.60 3.06
C ALA A 99 -18.49 9.11 1.87
N ARG A 100 -18.01 10.10 1.09
CA ARG A 100 -18.70 10.56 -0.14
C ARG A 100 -18.72 9.47 -1.22
N ASP A 101 -17.69 8.61 -1.24
CA ASP A 101 -17.62 7.45 -2.12
C ASP A 101 -18.29 6.20 -1.53
N GLY A 102 -18.75 6.27 -0.29
CA GLY A 102 -19.36 5.17 0.43
C GLY A 102 -18.36 4.24 1.10
N ILE A 103 -17.10 4.65 1.18
CA ILE A 103 -16.02 3.92 1.88
C ILE A 103 -16.18 4.13 3.38
N ASP A 104 -16.21 3.04 4.12
CA ASP A 104 -16.46 3.02 5.57
C ASP A 104 -15.17 2.96 6.40
N VAL A 105 -14.17 2.25 5.89
CA VAL A 105 -12.82 2.09 6.49
C VAL A 105 -11.80 2.14 5.37
N ALA A 106 -10.65 2.76 5.61
CA ALA A 106 -9.53 2.76 4.67
C ALA A 106 -8.18 2.57 5.36
N VAL A 107 -7.22 2.00 4.63
CA VAL A 107 -5.82 1.91 5.03
C VAL A 107 -4.99 2.81 4.13
N ILE A 108 -4.22 3.71 4.75
CA ILE A 108 -3.35 4.67 4.08
C ILE A 108 -1.94 4.11 3.97
N TYR A 109 -1.36 4.18 2.77
CA TYR A 109 0.02 3.85 2.48
C TYR A 109 0.85 5.12 2.26
N GLY A 110 2.08 5.12 2.76
CA GLY A 110 3.04 6.23 2.72
C GLY A 110 4.04 6.13 3.90
N PRO A 111 5.05 6.98 4.00
CA PRO A 111 5.45 8.06 3.09
C PRO A 111 6.06 7.47 1.81
N GLU A 112 5.67 8.02 0.68
CA GLU A 112 5.98 7.43 -0.62
C GLU A 112 7.49 7.41 -0.94
N TYR A 113 8.20 8.52 -0.70
CA TYR A 113 9.54 8.72 -1.21
C TYR A 113 10.61 8.97 -0.15
N ASP A 114 10.20 9.51 1.00
CA ASP A 114 11.12 10.19 1.90
C ASP A 114 12.14 9.27 2.60
N MET A 115 11.87 7.98 2.69
CA MET A 115 12.72 7.04 3.42
C MET A 115 13.25 5.85 2.60
N TRP A 116 13.06 5.86 1.27
CA TRP A 116 13.37 4.69 0.42
C TRP A 116 14.48 4.94 -0.60
N PHE A 117 15.47 5.79 -0.29
CA PHE A 117 16.57 6.08 -1.19
C PHE A 117 17.89 5.40 -0.74
N ASP A 118 18.72 5.07 -1.73
CA ASP A 118 20.01 4.43 -1.46
C ASP A 118 20.93 5.28 -0.59
N GLY A 119 21.53 4.63 0.41
CA GLY A 119 22.48 5.26 1.31
C GLY A 119 21.85 6.18 2.34
N ILE A 120 20.56 6.04 2.61
CA ILE A 120 19.95 6.66 3.80
C ILE A 120 20.60 6.09 5.07
N ASP A 121 20.81 6.97 6.03
CA ASP A 121 21.32 6.58 7.35
C ASP A 121 20.30 5.66 8.07
N PRO A 122 20.70 4.46 8.56
CA PRO A 122 19.78 3.51 9.17
C PRO A 122 19.06 4.05 10.41
N GLU A 123 19.74 4.88 11.21
CA GLU A 123 19.13 5.50 12.40
C GLU A 123 18.07 6.53 12.00
N LEU A 124 18.36 7.31 10.95
CA LEU A 124 17.39 8.25 10.41
C LEU A 124 16.18 7.56 9.82
N GLN A 125 16.38 6.52 9.02
CA GLN A 125 15.27 5.77 8.41
C GLN A 125 14.33 5.20 9.49
N ALA A 126 14.88 4.61 10.55
CA ALA A 126 14.09 4.11 11.68
C ALA A 126 13.36 5.25 12.44
N ALA A 127 14.02 6.40 12.62
CA ALA A 127 13.38 7.55 13.26
C ALA A 127 12.24 8.13 12.40
N MET A 128 12.37 8.12 11.09
CA MET A 128 11.32 8.53 10.16
C MET A 128 10.13 7.56 10.21
N ALA A 129 10.38 6.25 10.19
CA ALA A 129 9.32 5.25 10.35
C ALA A 129 8.54 5.48 11.65
N ARG A 130 9.23 5.69 12.76
CA ARG A 130 8.62 6.00 14.06
C ARG A 130 7.81 7.28 14.05
N ALA A 131 8.30 8.33 13.42
CA ALA A 131 7.58 9.60 13.30
C ALA A 131 6.29 9.42 12.49
N TYR A 132 6.35 8.67 11.41
CA TYR A 132 5.18 8.37 10.58
C TYR A 132 4.16 7.50 11.32
N ASN A 133 4.60 6.49 12.07
CA ASN A 133 3.73 5.66 12.90
C ASN A 133 3.02 6.46 14.00
N ARG A 134 3.68 7.44 14.63
CA ARG A 134 3.06 8.37 15.59
C ARG A 134 1.97 9.23 14.94
N TRP A 135 2.24 9.72 13.74
CA TRP A 135 1.22 10.43 12.97
C TRP A 135 0.07 9.50 12.56
N GLY A 136 0.36 8.26 12.20
CA GLY A 136 -0.65 7.25 11.89
C GLY A 136 -1.59 6.96 13.05
N GLN A 137 -1.08 6.98 14.29
CA GLN A 137 -1.91 6.92 15.49
C GLN A 137 -2.88 8.11 15.55
N GLU A 138 -2.40 9.34 15.34
CA GLU A 138 -3.23 10.55 15.32
C GLU A 138 -4.32 10.46 14.26
N MET A 139 -3.98 9.99 13.05
CA MET A 139 -4.93 9.78 11.95
C MET A 139 -6.05 8.80 12.34
N ARG A 140 -5.69 7.67 12.92
CA ARG A 140 -6.67 6.68 13.38
C ARG A 140 -7.60 7.25 14.46
N GLU A 141 -7.05 7.90 15.47
CA GLU A 141 -7.82 8.43 16.58
C GLU A 141 -8.76 9.57 16.14
N THR A 142 -8.27 10.50 15.32
CA THR A 142 -9.06 11.65 14.83
C THR A 142 -10.12 11.26 13.79
N SER A 143 -9.94 10.14 13.09
CA SER A 143 -10.94 9.62 12.16
C SER A 143 -12.05 8.80 12.82
N GLY A 144 -12.01 8.58 14.12
CA GLY A 144 -12.91 7.65 14.81
C GLY A 144 -12.72 6.20 14.32
N HIS A 145 -11.48 5.80 14.09
CA HIS A 145 -11.07 4.46 13.60
C HIS A 145 -11.53 4.11 12.18
N ARG A 146 -11.85 5.10 11.36
CA ARG A 146 -12.21 4.90 9.95
C ARG A 146 -11.00 4.92 9.02
N VAL A 147 -9.92 5.56 9.44
CA VAL A 147 -8.68 5.67 8.67
C VAL A 147 -7.53 5.08 9.48
N HIS A 148 -6.92 4.06 8.94
CA HIS A 148 -5.70 3.44 9.48
C HIS A 148 -4.51 3.82 8.60
N VAL A 149 -3.33 3.82 9.18
CA VAL A 149 -2.10 4.09 8.43
C VAL A 149 -1.20 2.87 8.54
N SER A 150 -0.78 2.36 7.41
CA SER A 150 0.18 1.26 7.34
C SER A 150 1.57 1.77 7.74
N GLY A 151 2.21 1.11 8.69
CA GLY A 151 3.52 1.49 9.21
C GLY A 151 4.63 1.19 8.21
N PRO A 152 5.41 2.18 7.75
CA PRO A 152 6.55 1.92 6.88
C PRO A 152 7.66 1.19 7.64
N VAL A 153 8.26 0.18 7.01
CA VAL A 153 9.33 -0.62 7.61
C VAL A 153 10.71 -0.11 7.17
N PRO A 154 11.62 0.25 8.10
CA PRO A 154 12.97 0.70 7.76
C PRO A 154 13.85 -0.49 7.34
N LEU A 155 14.12 -0.66 6.05
CA LEU A 155 14.75 -1.86 5.48
C LEU A 155 16.28 -1.88 5.53
N VAL A 156 16.97 -0.76 5.81
CA VAL A 156 18.44 -0.69 5.81
C VAL A 156 19.05 -1.53 6.91
N ASP A 157 18.45 -1.49 8.11
CA ASP A 157 18.90 -2.25 9.28
C ASP A 157 17.73 -3.11 9.79
N ILE A 158 17.85 -4.40 9.57
CA ILE A 158 16.77 -5.34 9.90
C ILE A 158 16.49 -5.43 11.40
N GLY A 159 17.50 -5.24 12.26
CA GLY A 159 17.31 -5.19 13.70
C GLY A 159 16.43 -4.01 14.10
N ARG A 160 16.71 -2.83 13.55
CA ARG A 160 15.88 -1.63 13.75
C ARG A 160 14.49 -1.78 13.15
N ALA A 161 14.36 -2.50 12.05
CA ALA A 161 13.05 -2.80 11.45
C ALA A 161 12.17 -3.60 12.41
N VAL A 162 12.73 -4.67 13.00
CA VAL A 162 12.02 -5.51 13.99
C VAL A 162 11.67 -4.72 15.25
N GLU A 163 12.61 -3.91 15.77
CA GLU A 163 12.38 -3.04 16.93
C GLU A 163 11.25 -2.03 16.66
N GLU A 164 11.23 -1.43 15.46
CA GLU A 164 10.19 -0.45 15.11
C GLU A 164 8.81 -1.10 14.93
N VAL A 165 8.75 -2.26 14.27
CA VAL A 165 7.51 -3.03 14.13
C VAL A 165 6.92 -3.38 15.50
N ALA A 166 7.75 -3.90 16.41
CA ALA A 166 7.31 -4.23 17.77
C ALA A 166 6.85 -2.97 18.54
N HIS A 167 7.62 -1.88 18.50
CA HIS A 167 7.26 -0.62 19.15
C HIS A 167 5.94 -0.04 18.61
N ALA A 168 5.78 0.02 17.29
CA ALA A 168 4.59 0.56 16.67
C ALA A 168 3.34 -0.29 16.99
N TYR A 169 3.49 -1.62 17.01
CA TYR A 169 2.43 -2.53 17.40
C TYR A 169 2.02 -2.36 18.85
N GLU A 170 2.99 -2.38 19.79
CA GLU A 170 2.73 -2.40 21.24
C GLU A 170 2.30 -1.03 21.76
N THR A 171 2.92 0.04 21.25
CA THR A 171 2.80 1.39 21.84
C THR A 171 1.84 2.28 21.05
N LEU A 172 1.87 2.21 19.71
CA LEU A 172 1.10 3.09 18.85
C LEU A 172 -0.16 2.43 18.27
N GLY A 173 -0.30 1.11 18.46
CA GLY A 173 -1.45 0.36 17.98
C GLY A 173 -1.47 0.16 16.47
N THR A 174 -0.34 0.27 15.78
CA THR A 174 -0.21 -0.06 14.36
C THR A 174 -0.47 -1.56 14.14
N ARG A 175 -1.29 -1.91 13.15
CA ARG A 175 -1.73 -3.29 12.90
C ARG A 175 -1.48 -3.78 11.48
N CYS A 176 -0.95 -2.92 10.63
CA CYS A 176 -0.46 -3.25 9.30
C CYS A 176 0.86 -2.52 9.05
N PHE A 177 1.72 -3.14 8.27
CA PHE A 177 3.04 -2.62 7.92
C PHE A 177 3.26 -2.76 6.42
N TRP A 178 4.21 -2.01 5.87
CA TRP A 178 4.45 -2.06 4.44
C TRP A 178 5.89 -1.72 4.08
N ALA A 179 6.29 -2.12 2.89
CA ALA A 179 7.50 -1.68 2.23
C ALA A 179 7.30 -1.65 0.71
N ARG A 180 8.23 -0.99 0.01
CA ARG A 180 8.24 -1.01 -1.45
C ARG A 180 8.61 -2.39 -1.98
N PRO A 181 8.05 -2.82 -3.13
CA PRO A 181 8.38 -4.10 -3.76
C PRO A 181 9.76 -4.13 -4.40
N ASN A 182 10.33 -2.95 -4.70
CA ASN A 182 11.62 -2.81 -5.38
C ASN A 182 12.76 -3.44 -4.56
N PRO A 183 13.79 -3.94 -5.23
CA PRO A 183 15.03 -4.29 -4.54
C PRO A 183 15.58 -3.09 -3.76
N PHE A 184 15.94 -3.30 -2.51
CA PHE A 184 16.51 -2.26 -1.66
C PHE A 184 17.92 -2.68 -1.21
N ASP A 185 18.91 -1.81 -1.42
CA ASP A 185 20.33 -2.11 -1.18
C ASP A 185 20.76 -3.43 -1.87
N GLY A 186 20.28 -3.65 -3.10
CA GLY A 186 20.55 -4.85 -3.90
C GLY A 186 19.83 -6.13 -3.46
N ARG A 187 18.90 -6.07 -2.50
CA ARG A 187 18.14 -7.21 -1.98
C ARG A 187 16.68 -7.13 -2.36
N THR A 188 16.12 -8.22 -2.84
CA THR A 188 14.67 -8.39 -2.99
C THR A 188 14.03 -8.80 -1.66
N LEU A 189 12.73 -8.60 -1.48
CA LEU A 189 12.03 -9.00 -0.25
C LEU A 189 12.03 -10.53 0.00
N GLY A 190 12.44 -11.33 -0.98
CA GLY A 190 12.70 -12.77 -0.82
C GLY A 190 14.01 -13.11 -0.12
N ASP A 191 14.94 -12.15 0.00
CA ASP A 191 16.26 -12.40 0.58
C ASP A 191 16.16 -12.77 2.07
N ARG A 192 16.98 -13.75 2.50
CA ARG A 192 17.03 -14.21 3.90
C ARG A 192 17.45 -13.15 4.91
N TYR A 193 18.03 -12.04 4.45
CA TYR A 193 18.28 -10.86 5.28
C TYR A 193 17.03 -10.37 5.99
N TYR A 194 15.87 -10.53 5.35
CA TYR A 194 14.57 -10.08 5.89
C TYR A 194 13.86 -11.15 6.74
N ASP A 195 14.41 -12.35 6.91
CA ASP A 195 13.77 -13.41 7.70
C ASP A 195 13.37 -12.97 9.13
N PRO A 196 14.19 -12.19 9.89
CA PRO A 196 13.78 -11.70 11.20
C PRO A 196 12.55 -10.77 11.18
N LEU A 197 12.36 -10.01 10.09
CA LEU A 197 11.17 -9.19 9.90
C LEU A 197 9.94 -10.06 9.65
N TRP A 198 10.07 -11.07 8.78
CA TRP A 198 8.96 -11.98 8.47
C TRP A 198 8.53 -12.78 9.69
N GLU A 199 9.46 -13.21 10.51
CA GLU A 199 9.18 -13.87 11.78
C GLU A 199 8.39 -12.93 12.72
N ALA A 200 8.87 -11.70 12.92
CA ALA A 200 8.21 -10.72 13.79
C ALA A 200 6.77 -10.41 13.32
N LEU A 201 6.56 -10.13 12.03
CA LEU A 201 5.25 -9.85 11.48
C LEU A 201 4.29 -11.04 11.60
N GLN A 202 4.80 -12.25 11.31
CA GLN A 202 4.03 -13.49 11.46
C GLN A 202 3.61 -13.75 12.91
N ASP A 203 4.52 -13.56 13.85
CA ASP A 203 4.28 -13.85 15.27
C ASP A 203 3.33 -12.82 15.91
N LEU A 204 3.42 -11.57 15.50
CA LEU A 204 2.44 -10.54 15.86
C LEU A 204 1.09 -10.73 15.15
N GLY A 205 1.04 -11.55 14.10
CA GLY A 205 -0.18 -11.81 13.34
C GLY A 205 -0.70 -10.58 12.59
N VAL A 206 0.20 -9.67 12.19
CA VAL A 206 -0.15 -8.43 11.49
C VAL A 206 -0.06 -8.57 9.98
N ALA A 207 -0.75 -7.71 9.25
CA ALA A 207 -0.73 -7.65 7.80
C ALA A 207 0.54 -6.94 7.30
N PHE A 208 1.05 -7.36 6.14
CA PHE A 208 2.13 -6.68 5.44
C PHE A 208 1.71 -6.37 4.01
N GLY A 209 1.82 -5.11 3.58
CA GLY A 209 1.56 -4.68 2.21
C GLY A 209 2.85 -4.43 1.44
N THR A 210 2.83 -4.65 0.14
CA THR A 210 3.82 -4.11 -0.78
C THR A 210 3.14 -3.12 -1.71
N HIS A 211 3.71 -1.94 -1.83
CA HIS A 211 3.14 -0.86 -2.63
C HIS A 211 4.26 -0.13 -3.38
N GLU A 212 4.13 -0.02 -4.71
CA GLU A 212 5.07 0.74 -5.53
C GLU A 212 4.64 2.20 -5.58
N PHE A 213 5.61 3.07 -5.42
CA PHE A 213 5.44 4.49 -5.71
C PHE A 213 6.43 4.86 -6.79
N MET A 214 5.96 5.41 -7.87
CA MET A 214 6.79 5.81 -9.01
C MET A 214 8.02 6.59 -8.54
N GLY A 215 9.19 6.23 -8.99
CA GLY A 215 10.23 7.20 -8.91
C GLY A 215 11.48 6.91 -8.12
N LEU A 216 11.79 5.68 -7.75
CA LEU A 216 13.13 5.41 -7.25
C LEU A 216 14.12 5.25 -8.41
N LYS A 217 14.95 6.28 -8.61
CA LYS A 217 15.94 6.32 -9.67
C LYS A 217 16.91 5.15 -9.56
N GLY A 218 16.98 4.36 -10.65
CA GLY A 218 17.88 3.22 -10.74
C GLY A 218 17.39 1.96 -10.04
N GLN A 219 16.29 2.00 -9.31
CA GLN A 219 15.71 0.84 -8.62
C GLN A 219 14.40 0.38 -9.23
N SER A 220 13.57 1.30 -9.76
CA SER A 220 12.29 0.95 -10.35
C SER A 220 12.44 0.39 -11.77
N PHE A 221 11.63 -0.63 -12.07
CA PHE A 221 11.59 -1.25 -13.39
C PHE A 221 11.25 -0.22 -14.48
N GLY A 222 11.98 -0.31 -15.60
CA GLY A 222 11.76 0.57 -16.74
C GLY A 222 12.47 1.93 -16.65
N HIS A 223 13.02 2.31 -15.50
CA HIS A 223 13.74 3.57 -15.34
C HIS A 223 14.95 3.71 -16.31
N ASP A 224 15.60 2.61 -16.65
CA ASP A 224 16.74 2.54 -17.54
C ASP A 224 16.36 2.65 -19.04
N ARG A 225 15.09 2.47 -19.39
CA ARG A 225 14.65 2.31 -20.78
C ARG A 225 13.52 3.24 -21.22
N TYR A 226 12.66 3.66 -20.32
CA TYR A 226 11.49 4.50 -20.64
C TYR A 226 11.73 5.97 -20.30
N LYS A 227 11.03 6.87 -21.01
CA LYS A 227 11.29 8.32 -20.94
C LYS A 227 10.04 9.16 -20.75
N THR A 228 8.87 8.58 -20.98
CA THR A 228 7.60 9.28 -20.77
C THR A 228 6.91 8.74 -19.50
N PHE A 229 6.05 9.56 -18.93
CA PHE A 229 5.20 9.14 -17.81
C PHE A 229 4.39 7.89 -18.17
N THR A 230 3.70 7.91 -19.32
CA THR A 230 2.85 6.81 -19.76
C THR A 230 3.61 5.49 -19.88
N GLU A 231 4.77 5.49 -20.56
CA GLU A 231 5.59 4.27 -20.71
C GLU A 231 5.97 3.69 -19.36
N TRP A 232 6.38 4.54 -18.45
CA TRP A 232 6.90 4.11 -17.18
C TRP A 232 5.79 3.69 -16.20
N HIS A 233 4.73 4.49 -16.06
CA HIS A 233 3.58 4.16 -15.23
C HIS A 233 2.91 2.84 -15.64
N THR A 234 2.83 2.58 -16.95
CA THR A 234 2.31 1.31 -17.49
C THR A 234 3.02 0.07 -16.93
N VAL A 235 4.32 0.17 -16.65
CA VAL A 235 5.13 -1.02 -16.31
C VAL A 235 5.55 -1.08 -14.86
N VAL A 236 5.71 0.07 -14.18
CA VAL A 236 6.38 0.08 -12.89
C VAL A 236 5.60 -0.69 -11.82
N HIS A 237 4.33 -0.39 -11.63
CA HIS A 237 3.49 -1.06 -10.63
C HIS A 237 3.36 -2.57 -10.88
N PRO A 238 2.89 -3.03 -12.05
CA PRO A 238 2.71 -4.46 -12.25
C PRO A 238 4.03 -5.25 -12.28
N PHE A 239 5.10 -4.72 -12.86
CA PHE A 239 6.34 -5.50 -12.99
C PHE A 239 7.13 -5.58 -11.68
N GLU A 240 7.12 -4.54 -10.86
CA GLU A 240 7.69 -4.62 -9.51
C GLU A 240 6.88 -5.58 -8.64
N THR A 241 5.57 -5.56 -8.76
CA THR A 241 4.68 -6.48 -8.04
C THR A 241 4.87 -7.93 -8.50
N MET A 242 5.00 -8.18 -9.80
CA MET A 242 5.39 -9.50 -10.34
C MET A 242 6.75 -9.95 -9.80
N GLY A 243 7.70 -9.02 -9.72
CA GLY A 243 9.05 -9.27 -9.20
C GLY A 243 9.03 -9.68 -7.73
N VAL A 244 8.33 -8.95 -6.88
CA VAL A 244 8.27 -9.25 -5.44
C VAL A 244 7.51 -10.55 -5.16
N ILE A 245 6.40 -10.83 -5.84
CA ILE A 245 5.69 -12.12 -5.75
C ILE A 245 6.65 -13.25 -6.09
N THR A 246 7.37 -13.12 -7.23
CA THR A 246 8.34 -14.14 -7.64
C THR A 246 9.40 -14.35 -6.56
N SER A 247 10.03 -13.28 -6.08
CA SER A 247 11.13 -13.40 -5.12
C SER A 247 10.67 -14.00 -3.80
N MET A 248 9.53 -13.59 -3.25
CA MET A 248 9.03 -14.12 -1.98
C MET A 248 8.63 -15.60 -2.09
N ILE A 249 8.06 -16.03 -3.21
CA ILE A 249 7.69 -17.42 -3.45
C ILE A 249 8.92 -18.28 -3.66
N VAL A 250 9.75 -17.97 -4.66
CA VAL A 250 10.85 -18.86 -5.05
C VAL A 250 11.98 -18.91 -4.02
N HIS A 251 12.22 -17.82 -3.30
CA HIS A 251 13.17 -17.83 -2.18
C HIS A 251 12.59 -18.42 -0.88
N GLY A 252 11.40 -19.02 -0.93
CA GLY A 252 10.80 -19.80 0.15
C GLY A 252 10.40 -19.00 1.38
N VAL A 253 10.07 -17.70 1.25
CA VAL A 253 9.59 -16.90 2.38
C VAL A 253 8.34 -17.55 2.97
N PHE A 254 7.39 -17.92 2.14
CA PHE A 254 6.14 -18.54 2.59
C PHE A 254 6.30 -19.99 3.07
N GLU A 255 7.39 -20.67 2.69
CA GLU A 255 7.73 -21.96 3.28
C GLU A 255 8.22 -21.80 4.70
N ARG A 256 9.10 -20.83 4.94
CA ARG A 256 9.62 -20.54 6.29
C ARG A 256 8.62 -19.89 7.21
N PHE A 257 7.75 -19.02 6.64
CA PHE A 257 6.77 -18.22 7.39
C PHE A 257 5.33 -18.46 6.89
N PRO A 258 4.77 -19.66 7.15
CA PRO A 258 3.49 -20.08 6.55
C PRO A 258 2.26 -19.32 7.04
N ARG A 259 2.35 -18.54 8.13
CA ARG A 259 1.27 -17.70 8.63
C ARG A 259 1.42 -16.23 8.22
N LEU A 260 2.51 -15.86 7.55
CA LEU A 260 2.72 -14.50 7.05
C LEU A 260 1.62 -14.14 6.02
N ARG A 261 1.06 -12.94 6.13
CA ARG A 261 0.04 -12.41 5.23
C ARG A 261 0.59 -11.22 4.48
N VAL A 262 0.58 -11.29 3.15
CA VAL A 262 1.13 -10.26 2.27
C VAL A 262 0.10 -9.82 1.25
N ALA A 263 -0.16 -8.51 1.16
CA ALA A 263 -0.92 -7.90 0.08
C ALA A 263 0.00 -7.23 -0.94
N TYR A 264 -0.41 -7.32 -2.19
CA TYR A 264 0.24 -6.72 -3.34
C TYR A 264 -0.72 -5.69 -3.92
N LEU A 265 -0.36 -4.41 -3.81
CA LEU A 265 -1.26 -3.28 -3.96
C LEU A 265 -0.92 -2.45 -5.20
N GLU A 266 -1.91 -1.70 -5.70
CA GLU A 266 -1.82 -0.77 -6.84
C GLU A 266 -1.10 -1.36 -8.07
N ALA A 267 -1.53 -2.53 -8.50
CA ALA A 267 -0.92 -3.20 -9.65
C ALA A 267 -1.95 -3.86 -10.58
N GLY A 268 -3.24 -3.72 -10.26
CA GLY A 268 -4.31 -4.48 -10.87
C GLY A 268 -4.21 -5.98 -10.61
N CYS A 269 -5.30 -6.72 -10.75
CA CYS A 269 -5.29 -8.16 -10.47
C CYS A 269 -5.33 -9.06 -11.72
N GLY A 270 -5.71 -8.52 -12.89
CA GLY A 270 -6.02 -9.31 -14.07
C GLY A 270 -4.87 -10.17 -14.63
N TRP A 271 -3.64 -9.78 -14.40
CA TRP A 271 -2.43 -10.49 -14.83
C TRP A 271 -2.03 -11.66 -13.91
N LEU A 272 -2.51 -11.67 -12.66
CA LEU A 272 -2.06 -12.59 -11.61
C LEU A 272 -2.16 -14.09 -12.00
N PRO A 273 -3.28 -14.59 -12.57
CA PRO A 273 -3.38 -15.99 -12.96
C PRO A 273 -2.27 -16.42 -13.93
N SER A 274 -1.99 -15.59 -14.93
CA SER A 274 -0.95 -15.85 -15.93
C SER A 274 0.45 -15.85 -15.31
N TRP A 275 0.71 -14.95 -14.35
CA TRP A 275 2.01 -14.86 -13.71
C TRP A 275 2.28 -16.02 -12.75
N LEU A 276 1.32 -16.40 -11.93
CA LEU A 276 1.45 -17.57 -11.05
C LEU A 276 1.64 -18.87 -11.86
N HIS A 277 0.89 -19.04 -12.94
CA HIS A 277 1.10 -20.15 -13.86
C HIS A 277 2.52 -20.13 -14.45
N ARG A 278 3.02 -18.97 -14.85
CA ARG A 278 4.40 -18.81 -15.33
C ARG A 278 5.44 -19.23 -14.31
N ILE A 279 5.28 -18.87 -13.03
CA ILE A 279 6.17 -19.32 -11.97
C ILE A 279 6.06 -20.83 -11.79
N ASP A 280 4.86 -21.40 -11.80
CA ASP A 280 4.63 -22.84 -11.66
C ASP A 280 5.37 -23.64 -12.75
N GLU A 281 5.30 -23.21 -14.02
CA GLU A 281 6.07 -23.83 -15.13
C GLU A 281 7.59 -23.78 -14.91
N GLN A 282 8.11 -22.69 -14.35
CA GLN A 282 9.55 -22.58 -14.06
C GLN A 282 9.97 -23.48 -12.88
N LEU A 283 9.13 -23.57 -11.85
CA LEU A 283 9.37 -24.46 -10.71
C LEU A 283 9.30 -25.94 -11.13
N GLU A 284 8.41 -26.33 -12.03
CA GLU A 284 8.38 -27.66 -12.62
C GLU A 284 9.67 -27.99 -13.40
N MET A 285 10.22 -27.01 -14.12
CA MET A 285 11.41 -27.20 -14.93
C MET A 285 12.70 -27.27 -14.12
N ALA A 286 12.87 -26.42 -13.11
CA ALA A 286 14.15 -26.20 -12.42
C ALA A 286 14.05 -26.21 -10.88
N GLY A 287 12.86 -26.09 -10.31
CA GLY A 287 12.64 -25.85 -8.88
C GLY A 287 13.23 -26.90 -7.96
N GLU A 288 13.14 -28.20 -8.30
CA GLU A 288 13.75 -29.28 -7.49
C GLU A 288 15.27 -29.12 -7.28
N ARG A 289 15.94 -28.45 -8.22
CA ARG A 289 17.40 -28.25 -8.15
C ARG A 289 17.78 -26.92 -7.50
N GLU A 290 17.04 -25.86 -7.82
CA GLU A 290 17.37 -24.51 -7.39
C GLU A 290 16.76 -24.17 -6.03
N PHE A 291 15.57 -24.69 -5.75
CA PHE A 291 14.76 -24.39 -4.55
C PHE A 291 14.15 -25.67 -3.96
N PRO A 292 14.98 -26.66 -3.54
CA PRO A 292 14.53 -27.97 -3.09
C PRO A 292 13.67 -27.93 -1.81
N GLU A 293 13.67 -26.83 -1.09
CA GLU A 293 12.87 -26.62 0.11
C GLU A 293 11.38 -26.32 -0.16
N LEU A 294 11.01 -25.97 -1.38
CA LEU A 294 9.62 -25.62 -1.70
C LEU A 294 8.75 -26.89 -1.74
N THR A 295 7.64 -26.88 -1.00
CA THR A 295 6.71 -28.01 -0.90
C THR A 295 5.41 -27.79 -1.66
N MET A 296 5.17 -26.57 -2.15
CA MET A 296 3.97 -26.19 -2.89
C MET A 296 4.36 -25.47 -4.20
N ASN A 297 3.44 -25.44 -5.14
CA ASN A 297 3.55 -24.57 -6.29
C ASN A 297 3.24 -23.11 -5.94
N ALA A 298 3.54 -22.17 -6.83
CA ALA A 298 3.35 -20.74 -6.62
C ALA A 298 1.89 -20.37 -6.34
N THR A 299 0.98 -20.96 -7.09
CA THR A 299 -0.46 -20.79 -6.89
C THR A 299 -0.89 -21.21 -5.48
N GLY A 300 -0.35 -22.32 -4.97
CA GLY A 300 -0.61 -22.79 -3.61
C GLY A 300 -0.10 -21.85 -2.54
N TYR A 301 1.14 -21.34 -2.69
CA TYR A 301 1.69 -20.33 -1.78
C TYR A 301 0.87 -19.05 -1.79
N PHE A 302 0.52 -18.55 -2.98
CA PHE A 302 -0.28 -17.34 -3.09
C PHE A 302 -1.65 -17.49 -2.42
N ARG A 303 -2.36 -18.59 -2.67
CA ARG A 303 -3.66 -18.86 -2.03
C ARG A 303 -3.59 -18.95 -0.50
N ARG A 304 -2.45 -19.34 0.04
CA ARG A 304 -2.25 -19.43 1.50
C ARG A 304 -1.88 -18.07 2.11
N ASN A 305 -0.98 -17.33 1.48
CA ASN A 305 -0.28 -16.20 2.08
C ASN A 305 -0.52 -14.85 1.39
N GLY A 306 -0.96 -14.85 0.12
CA GLY A 306 -1.05 -13.67 -0.72
C GLY A 306 -2.46 -13.11 -0.86
N TRP A 307 -2.57 -11.80 -0.95
CA TRP A 307 -3.75 -11.04 -1.41
C TRP A 307 -3.31 -10.09 -2.51
N ILE A 308 -4.20 -9.76 -3.42
CA ILE A 308 -3.98 -8.79 -4.49
C ILE A 308 -5.11 -7.77 -4.47
N SER A 309 -4.77 -6.49 -4.66
CA SER A 309 -5.80 -5.47 -4.85
C SER A 309 -6.35 -5.47 -6.28
N THR A 310 -7.53 -4.92 -6.41
CA THR A 310 -8.16 -4.64 -7.69
C THR A 310 -8.61 -3.20 -7.74
N GLU A 311 -8.20 -2.51 -8.78
CA GLU A 311 -8.72 -1.20 -9.11
C GLU A 311 -10.21 -1.27 -9.48
N CYS A 312 -10.91 -0.16 -9.31
CA CYS A 312 -12.36 -0.11 -9.48
C CYS A 312 -12.82 -0.43 -10.91
N GLU A 313 -12.01 -0.16 -11.92
CA GLU A 313 -12.30 -0.40 -13.34
C GLU A 313 -11.63 -1.65 -13.92
N ASP A 314 -10.95 -2.50 -13.12
CA ASP A 314 -10.29 -3.70 -13.65
C ASP A 314 -11.33 -4.65 -14.29
N PRO A 315 -11.33 -4.81 -15.62
CA PRO A 315 -12.34 -5.62 -16.30
C PRO A 315 -12.12 -7.12 -16.11
N PHE A 316 -10.96 -7.53 -15.57
CA PHE A 316 -10.57 -8.94 -15.44
C PHE A 316 -10.81 -9.52 -14.06
N VAL A 317 -11.30 -8.73 -13.08
CA VAL A 317 -11.55 -9.22 -11.72
C VAL A 317 -12.40 -10.51 -11.70
N ALA A 318 -13.40 -10.59 -12.55
CA ALA A 318 -14.26 -11.78 -12.63
C ALA A 318 -13.53 -13.01 -13.20
N ASP A 319 -12.56 -12.82 -14.07
CA ASP A 319 -11.73 -13.91 -14.59
C ASP A 319 -10.76 -14.41 -13.51
N VAL A 320 -10.20 -13.51 -12.72
CA VAL A 320 -9.38 -13.85 -11.55
C VAL A 320 -10.21 -14.64 -10.53
N VAL A 321 -11.42 -14.19 -10.20
CA VAL A 321 -12.36 -14.92 -9.32
C VAL A 321 -12.65 -16.33 -9.86
N ARG A 322 -12.89 -16.47 -11.15
CA ARG A 322 -13.14 -17.77 -11.78
C ARG A 322 -11.96 -18.72 -11.66
N TRP A 323 -10.74 -18.18 -11.77
CA TRP A 323 -9.52 -18.98 -11.79
C TRP A 323 -9.05 -19.36 -10.37
N MET A 324 -9.05 -18.42 -9.42
CA MET A 324 -8.46 -18.63 -8.09
C MET A 324 -9.43 -18.51 -6.92
N GLY A 325 -10.69 -18.15 -7.15
CA GLY A 325 -11.64 -17.84 -6.07
C GLY A 325 -11.68 -16.36 -5.72
N ASP A 326 -12.60 -16.00 -4.83
CA ASP A 326 -12.90 -14.63 -4.47
C ASP A 326 -12.34 -14.18 -3.10
N ASP A 327 -11.53 -15.02 -2.44
CA ASP A 327 -11.07 -14.81 -1.03
C ASP A 327 -9.69 -14.17 -0.92
N ARG A 328 -9.05 -13.80 -2.03
CA ARG A 328 -7.70 -13.20 -2.03
C ARG A 328 -7.64 -11.89 -2.82
N ILE A 329 -8.78 -11.28 -3.08
CA ILE A 329 -8.89 -10.01 -3.80
C ILE A 329 -9.36 -8.95 -2.83
N LEU A 330 -8.70 -7.78 -2.84
CA LEU A 330 -8.99 -6.62 -2.03
C LEU A 330 -9.45 -5.48 -2.94
N PHE A 331 -10.44 -4.71 -2.52
CA PHE A 331 -10.83 -3.48 -3.20
C PHE A 331 -9.90 -2.34 -2.79
N GLU A 332 -9.53 -1.50 -3.76
CA GLU A 332 -8.78 -0.27 -3.55
C GLU A 332 -9.42 0.91 -4.29
N SER A 333 -9.28 2.10 -3.72
CA SER A 333 -9.75 3.34 -4.35
C SER A 333 -8.62 4.15 -4.96
N ASP A 334 -7.41 3.96 -4.50
CA ASP A 334 -6.24 4.77 -4.82
C ASP A 334 -6.47 6.29 -4.56
N PHE A 335 -7.39 6.63 -3.64
CA PHE A 335 -7.63 8.02 -3.23
C PHE A 335 -6.37 8.62 -2.59
N PRO A 336 -5.93 9.83 -2.90
CA PRO A 336 -6.50 10.84 -3.80
C PRO A 336 -5.71 11.01 -5.11
N HIS A 337 -5.24 9.94 -5.71
CA HIS A 337 -4.46 10.00 -6.94
C HIS A 337 -5.31 10.46 -8.14
N PRO A 338 -4.67 11.03 -9.19
CA PRO A 338 -5.40 11.62 -10.33
C PRO A 338 -6.16 10.62 -11.19
N ASP A 339 -5.71 9.39 -11.23
CA ASP A 339 -6.31 8.25 -11.92
C ASP A 339 -7.40 7.54 -11.11
N SER A 340 -7.45 7.79 -9.80
CA SER A 340 -8.60 7.40 -8.97
C SER A 340 -9.92 7.95 -9.53
N LYS A 341 -10.95 7.14 -9.54
CA LYS A 341 -12.31 7.57 -9.94
C LYS A 341 -13.08 8.26 -8.83
N PHE A 342 -12.39 8.68 -7.78
CA PHE A 342 -13.04 9.36 -6.65
C PHE A 342 -13.89 10.59 -7.09
N PRO A 343 -15.11 10.80 -6.59
CA PRO A 343 -15.79 10.05 -5.52
C PRO A 343 -16.79 8.98 -6.04
N HIS A 344 -16.40 8.21 -7.04
CA HIS A 344 -17.23 7.20 -7.71
C HIS A 344 -16.55 5.82 -7.78
N THR A 345 -15.46 5.58 -7.05
CA THR A 345 -14.68 4.33 -7.16
C THR A 345 -15.51 3.10 -6.79
N THR A 346 -16.27 3.16 -5.69
CA THR A 346 -17.15 2.06 -5.29
C THR A 346 -18.28 1.81 -6.28
N GLU A 347 -18.85 2.88 -6.87
CA GLU A 347 -19.91 2.78 -7.87
C GLU A 347 -19.38 2.18 -9.17
N GLU A 348 -18.21 2.60 -9.60
CA GLU A 348 -17.50 2.09 -10.77
C GLU A 348 -17.19 0.60 -10.62
N PHE A 349 -16.64 0.20 -9.48
CA PHE A 349 -16.39 -1.21 -9.16
C PHE A 349 -17.66 -2.06 -9.26
N LEU A 350 -18.74 -1.62 -8.63
CA LEU A 350 -20.01 -2.36 -8.65
C LEU A 350 -20.67 -2.38 -10.04
N GLY A 351 -20.49 -1.32 -10.83
CA GLY A 351 -21.12 -1.15 -12.15
C GLY A 351 -20.33 -1.72 -13.30
N GLN A 352 -19.00 -1.75 -13.22
CA GLN A 352 -18.11 -2.19 -14.32
C GLN A 352 -17.26 -3.41 -13.92
N GLY A 353 -16.26 -3.25 -13.07
CA GLY A 353 -15.32 -4.30 -12.74
C GLY A 353 -15.99 -5.57 -12.19
N ALA A 354 -16.86 -5.40 -11.22
CA ALA A 354 -17.52 -6.50 -10.52
C ALA A 354 -18.97 -6.76 -10.95
N HIS A 355 -19.48 -6.12 -12.01
CA HIS A 355 -20.91 -6.17 -12.36
C HIS A 355 -21.47 -7.59 -12.57
N ILE A 356 -20.64 -8.52 -13.07
CA ILE A 356 -21.00 -9.92 -13.31
C ILE A 356 -20.76 -10.86 -12.12
N LEU A 357 -20.11 -10.36 -11.06
CA LEU A 357 -19.89 -11.14 -9.84
C LEU A 357 -21.17 -11.27 -9.02
N SER A 358 -21.28 -12.36 -8.26
CA SER A 358 -22.34 -12.52 -7.27
C SER A 358 -22.22 -11.45 -6.16
N ASP A 359 -23.35 -11.13 -5.51
CA ASP A 359 -23.33 -10.22 -4.38
C ASP A 359 -22.47 -10.75 -3.22
N ALA A 360 -22.38 -12.07 -3.06
CA ALA A 360 -21.50 -12.70 -2.08
C ALA A 360 -20.01 -12.42 -2.41
N SER A 361 -19.59 -12.55 -3.68
CA SER A 361 -18.22 -12.24 -4.10
C SER A 361 -17.92 -10.74 -3.99
N LYS A 362 -18.88 -9.88 -4.36
CA LYS A 362 -18.75 -8.42 -4.16
C LYS A 362 -18.55 -8.06 -2.69
N ARG A 363 -19.34 -8.67 -1.79
CA ARG A 363 -19.19 -8.48 -0.36
C ARG A 363 -17.84 -8.92 0.15
N LYS A 364 -17.34 -10.07 -0.32
CA LYS A 364 -16.01 -10.54 0.06
C LYS A 364 -14.94 -9.53 -0.33
N ILE A 365 -14.91 -9.09 -1.59
CA ILE A 365 -13.88 -8.18 -2.10
C ILE A 365 -13.95 -6.81 -1.41
N LEU A 366 -15.17 -6.29 -1.21
CA LEU A 366 -15.37 -4.98 -0.60
C LEU A 366 -15.19 -4.97 0.93
N TRP A 367 -15.35 -6.12 1.61
CA TRP A 367 -15.37 -6.11 3.07
C TRP A 367 -14.71 -7.32 3.73
N ASP A 368 -15.17 -8.54 3.43
CA ASP A 368 -14.80 -9.70 4.23
C ASP A 368 -13.30 -10.03 4.06
N ASN A 369 -12.76 -9.90 2.86
CA ASN A 369 -11.33 -10.14 2.58
C ASN A 369 -10.41 -9.10 3.22
N PRO A 370 -10.66 -7.77 3.12
CA PRO A 370 -9.88 -6.78 3.87
C PRO A 370 -9.95 -7.03 5.39
N VAL A 371 -11.11 -7.38 5.93
CA VAL A 371 -11.25 -7.72 7.36
C VAL A 371 -10.39 -8.93 7.72
N ASP A 372 -10.42 -10.01 6.92
CA ASP A 372 -9.56 -11.19 7.16
C ASP A 372 -8.07 -10.85 6.97
N PHE A 373 -7.73 -10.03 6.01
CA PHE A 373 -6.35 -9.64 5.76
C PHE A 373 -5.78 -8.78 6.89
N TYR A 374 -6.44 -7.68 7.25
CA TYR A 374 -5.92 -6.73 8.24
C TYR A 374 -6.12 -7.19 9.69
N ARG A 375 -7.20 -7.89 9.99
CA ARG A 375 -7.54 -8.39 11.34
C ARG A 375 -7.45 -7.31 12.41
N PHE A 376 -7.97 -6.12 12.12
CA PHE A 376 -8.02 -5.08 13.13
C PHE A 376 -8.89 -5.55 14.30
N PRO A 377 -8.46 -5.32 15.56
CA PRO A 377 -9.30 -5.55 16.71
C PRO A 377 -10.60 -4.74 16.62
N ASP A 378 -11.71 -5.25 17.16
CA ASP A 378 -13.02 -4.55 17.16
C ASP A 378 -12.91 -3.13 17.73
N ALA A 379 -12.08 -2.94 18.75
CA ALA A 379 -11.79 -1.61 19.32
C ALA A 379 -11.10 -0.62 18.33
N TYR A 380 -10.64 -1.12 17.18
CA TYR A 380 -10.02 -0.33 16.12
C TYR A 380 -10.90 -0.24 14.87
N LEU A 381 -12.13 -0.68 14.96
CA LEU A 381 -13.16 -0.49 13.94
C LEU A 381 -14.21 0.52 14.44
N PRO A 382 -14.88 1.24 13.53
CA PRO A 382 -15.97 2.13 13.89
C PRO A 382 -17.11 1.38 14.61
N THR A 383 -17.58 1.92 15.72
CA THR A 383 -18.60 1.25 16.57
C THR A 383 -19.91 0.99 15.86
N ASP A 384 -20.31 1.85 14.92
CA ASP A 384 -21.50 1.68 14.10
C ASP A 384 -21.42 0.49 13.15
N LEU A 385 -20.23 0.08 12.76
CA LEU A 385 -19.98 -1.09 11.91
C LEU A 385 -19.92 -2.38 12.71
N THR A 386 -19.32 -2.36 13.90
CA THR A 386 -19.27 -3.54 14.79
C THR A 386 -20.65 -3.94 15.30
N GLU A 387 -21.49 -2.96 15.65
CA GLU A 387 -22.89 -3.23 16.05
C GLU A 387 -23.76 -3.76 14.90
N ALA A 388 -23.47 -3.39 13.66
CA ALA A 388 -24.22 -3.87 12.49
C ALA A 388 -23.88 -5.33 12.15
N THR A 389 -22.63 -5.76 12.36
CA THR A 389 -22.19 -7.15 12.15
C THR A 389 -22.79 -8.10 13.18
N ASP A 390 -22.92 -7.68 14.43
CA ASP A 390 -23.55 -8.49 15.48
C ASP A 390 -25.05 -8.76 15.21
N ARG A 391 -25.76 -7.78 14.64
CA ARG A 391 -27.19 -7.93 14.27
C ARG A 391 -27.43 -8.81 13.05
N SER A 392 -26.45 -9.00 12.18
CA SER A 392 -26.56 -9.89 11.02
C SER A 392 -26.28 -11.36 11.36
N ASN A 393 -25.65 -11.61 12.51
CA ASN A 393 -25.30 -12.95 13.00
C ASN A 393 -26.27 -13.46 14.09
N ALA A 394 -27.29 -12.68 14.48
CA ALA A 394 -28.31 -13.01 15.43
C ALA A 394 -29.67 -13.31 14.75
#